data_12ee63bce385ca37cc789350e303561f
#
_entry.id   12ee63bce385ca37cc789350e303561f
#
_cell.length_a   1.000
_cell.length_b   1.000
_cell.length_c   1.000
_cell.angle_alpha   90.00
_cell.angle_beta   90.00
_cell.angle_gamma   90.00
#
_symmetry.space_group_name_H-M   'P 1'
#
loop_
_entity.id
_entity.type
_entity.pdbx_description
1 polymer ?
#
loop_
_entity_poly.entity_id
_entity_poly.type
_entity_poly.pdbx_seq_one_letter_code
_entity_poly.pdbx_strand_id
1 'polypeptide(L)'
;MIEILDQNRLEVFVNDVFWHTISKCKGVAFKGDLVSDLGLDSLEILDLASEFHFRFDMLSGEKEFYLLQYKTAELWKEYILKAANDPSKRFGFFTSGSSGKPKEILHDKHLLIQERDFWIDFTKAKGVVCLVPVRHIYGFIWGLLLGSRLKQAKFLGPNEWHKVSDVASENDVIVGHPVAWQQISAPFPHRFAISSTAPINRKLTEKLRSKNIKGINVYGSTETGAIAYQAWENEHFKLLPYWQKQGIKLNRAQKNYSI
;
A
#
# COMPACT_ATOMS: atom_id res chain seq x y z
N MET A 1 -14.47 -16.42 -7.34
CA MET A 1 -13.36 -16.01 -6.44
C MET A 1 -13.11 -14.54 -6.67
N ILE A 2 -13.12 -13.71 -5.63
CA ILE A 2 -12.87 -12.26 -5.79
C ILE A 2 -11.37 -12.08 -5.95
N GLU A 3 -10.93 -11.60 -7.11
CA GLU A 3 -9.54 -11.25 -7.35
C GLU A 3 -9.16 -10.05 -6.46
N ILE A 4 -8.16 -10.23 -5.59
CA ILE A 4 -7.70 -9.20 -4.65
C ILE A 4 -6.67 -8.29 -5.34
N LEU A 5 -5.72 -8.90 -6.04
CA LEU A 5 -4.74 -8.23 -6.89
C LEU A 5 -4.77 -8.84 -8.28
N ASP A 6 -4.86 -7.98 -9.28
CA ASP A 6 -4.65 -8.35 -10.68
C ASP A 6 -3.14 -8.33 -11.05
N GLN A 7 -2.82 -8.82 -12.23
CA GLN A 7 -1.45 -8.92 -12.70
C GLN A 7 -0.73 -7.56 -12.78
N ASN A 8 -1.42 -6.50 -13.20
CA ASN A 8 -0.81 -5.17 -13.33
C ASN A 8 -0.43 -4.58 -11.98
N ARG A 9 -1.27 -4.76 -10.96
CA ARG A 9 -1.01 -4.27 -9.60
C ARG A 9 0.02 -5.13 -8.89
N LEU A 10 0.02 -6.43 -9.15
CA LEU A 10 1.10 -7.30 -8.71
C LEU A 10 2.45 -6.85 -9.27
N GLU A 11 2.52 -6.52 -10.56
CA GLU A 11 3.75 -6.03 -11.19
C GLU A 11 4.31 -4.78 -10.49
N VAL A 12 3.45 -3.81 -10.17
CA VAL A 12 3.85 -2.62 -9.40
C VAL A 12 4.41 -2.98 -8.03
N PHE A 13 3.73 -3.90 -7.33
CA PHE A 13 4.16 -4.32 -6.00
C PHE A 13 5.49 -5.08 -6.02
N VAL A 14 5.60 -6.04 -6.93
CA VAL A 14 6.80 -6.87 -7.08
C VAL A 14 8.02 -6.02 -7.43
N ASN A 15 7.89 -5.06 -8.34
CA ASN A 15 8.97 -4.16 -8.68
C ASN A 15 9.37 -3.26 -7.49
N ASP A 16 8.41 -2.71 -6.72
CA ASP A 16 8.73 -1.89 -5.54
C ASP A 16 9.47 -2.69 -4.46
N VAL A 17 9.07 -3.96 -4.23
CA VAL A 17 9.79 -4.87 -3.31
C VAL A 17 11.17 -5.21 -3.86
N PHE A 18 11.27 -5.59 -5.13
CA PHE A 18 12.53 -5.94 -5.79
C PHE A 18 13.57 -4.81 -5.70
N TRP A 19 13.18 -3.58 -6.05
CA TRP A 19 14.08 -2.42 -5.97
C TRP A 19 14.48 -2.04 -4.55
N HIS A 20 13.62 -2.37 -3.58
CA HIS A 20 13.95 -2.13 -2.18
C HIS A 20 14.94 -3.16 -1.63
N THR A 21 14.72 -4.43 -1.97
CA THR A 21 15.55 -5.55 -1.51
C THR A 21 16.89 -5.57 -2.23
N ILE A 22 16.87 -5.37 -3.56
CA ILE A 22 18.06 -5.42 -4.41
C ILE A 22 18.33 -4.03 -4.98
N SER A 23 18.98 -3.19 -4.21
CA SER A 23 19.17 -1.76 -4.52
C SER A 23 19.92 -1.49 -5.84
N LYS A 24 20.83 -2.38 -6.26
CA LYS A 24 21.52 -2.30 -7.55
C LYS A 24 20.59 -2.42 -8.76
N CYS A 25 19.43 -3.06 -8.58
CA CYS A 25 18.42 -3.26 -9.63
C CYS A 25 17.33 -2.18 -9.66
N LYS A 26 17.52 -1.06 -8.94
CA LYS A 26 16.53 0.01 -8.90
C LYS A 26 16.21 0.55 -10.30
N GLY A 27 14.93 0.50 -10.66
CA GLY A 27 14.45 0.91 -11.98
C GLY A 27 14.50 -0.18 -13.05
N VAL A 28 15.09 -1.34 -12.75
CA VAL A 28 15.07 -2.52 -13.61
C VAL A 28 13.77 -3.29 -13.36
N ALA A 29 13.04 -3.67 -14.42
CA ALA A 29 11.84 -4.47 -14.28
C ALA A 29 12.18 -5.89 -13.79
N PHE A 30 11.40 -6.43 -12.86
CA PHE A 30 11.53 -7.81 -12.40
C PHE A 30 10.99 -8.77 -13.46
N LYS A 31 11.87 -9.17 -14.41
CA LYS A 31 11.55 -10.06 -15.53
C LYS A 31 12.78 -10.83 -16.00
N GLY A 32 12.53 -11.99 -16.64
CA GLY A 32 13.58 -12.84 -17.18
C GLY A 32 14.21 -13.75 -16.15
N ASP A 33 15.36 -14.33 -16.48
CA ASP A 33 16.10 -15.22 -15.58
C ASP A 33 16.80 -14.43 -14.46
N LEU A 34 16.71 -14.96 -13.23
CA LEU A 34 17.18 -14.27 -12.05
C LEU A 34 18.70 -14.05 -12.05
N VAL A 35 19.45 -14.98 -12.62
CA VAL A 35 20.92 -14.93 -12.66
C VAL A 35 21.40 -14.27 -13.95
N SER A 36 20.99 -14.78 -15.11
CA SER A 36 21.55 -14.32 -16.40
C SER A 36 21.04 -12.94 -16.82
N ASP A 37 19.77 -12.61 -16.55
CA ASP A 37 19.16 -11.36 -16.99
C ASP A 37 19.19 -10.29 -15.89
N LEU A 38 18.95 -10.67 -14.62
CA LEU A 38 18.90 -9.74 -13.50
C LEU A 38 20.24 -9.66 -12.73
N GLY A 39 21.17 -10.57 -12.99
CA GLY A 39 22.50 -10.59 -12.36
C GLY A 39 22.47 -10.80 -10.86
N LEU A 40 21.46 -11.55 -10.35
CA LEU A 40 21.33 -11.84 -8.92
C LEU A 40 22.25 -12.99 -8.52
N ASP A 41 22.93 -12.84 -7.40
CA ASP A 41 23.64 -13.94 -6.77
C ASP A 41 22.69 -14.79 -5.87
N SER A 42 23.22 -15.89 -5.33
CA SER A 42 22.44 -16.84 -4.54
C SER A 42 21.90 -16.24 -3.23
N LEU A 43 22.63 -15.29 -2.62
CA LEU A 43 22.20 -14.63 -1.38
C LEU A 43 21.08 -13.62 -1.69
N GLU A 44 21.24 -12.83 -2.75
CA GLU A 44 20.22 -11.89 -3.22
C GLU A 44 18.91 -12.59 -3.61
N ILE A 45 19.01 -13.76 -4.27
CA ILE A 45 17.84 -14.60 -4.59
C ILE A 45 17.18 -15.10 -3.30
N LEU A 46 17.95 -15.54 -2.32
CA LEU A 46 17.43 -16.01 -1.03
C LEU A 46 16.75 -14.88 -0.26
N ASP A 47 17.35 -13.70 -0.20
CA ASP A 47 16.78 -12.53 0.47
C ASP A 47 15.47 -12.11 -0.18
N LEU A 48 15.44 -12.05 -1.51
CA LEU A 48 14.24 -11.68 -2.25
C LEU A 48 13.12 -12.74 -2.12
N ALA A 49 13.47 -14.03 -2.15
CA ALA A 49 12.51 -15.11 -1.90
C ALA A 49 11.92 -15.02 -0.49
N SER A 50 12.74 -14.79 0.53
CA SER A 50 12.32 -14.64 1.92
C SER A 50 11.36 -13.47 2.09
N GLU A 51 11.65 -12.33 1.44
CA GLU A 51 10.79 -11.15 1.41
C GLU A 51 9.39 -11.48 0.82
N PHE A 52 9.33 -12.14 -0.34
CA PHE A 52 8.05 -12.52 -0.95
C PHE A 52 7.32 -13.63 -0.19
N HIS A 53 8.03 -14.62 0.34
CA HIS A 53 7.43 -15.66 1.16
C HIS A 53 6.71 -15.07 2.38
N PHE A 54 7.36 -14.12 3.08
CA PHE A 54 6.74 -13.44 4.20
C PHE A 54 5.54 -12.58 3.77
N ARG A 55 5.71 -11.75 2.72
CA ARG A 55 4.67 -10.80 2.30
C ARG A 55 3.38 -11.43 1.84
N PHE A 56 3.44 -12.65 1.34
CA PHE A 56 2.27 -13.37 0.81
C PHE A 56 1.93 -14.64 1.62
N ASP A 57 2.54 -14.79 2.82
CA ASP A 57 2.31 -15.93 3.72
C ASP A 57 2.47 -17.29 3.01
N MET A 58 3.50 -17.39 2.14
CA MET A 58 3.64 -18.49 1.18
C MET A 58 4.16 -19.78 1.82
N LEU A 59 4.73 -19.72 3.03
CA LEU A 59 5.26 -20.86 3.78
C LEU A 59 4.27 -21.39 4.84
N SER A 60 3.03 -20.87 4.88
CA SER A 60 2.01 -21.33 5.83
C SER A 60 1.01 -22.30 5.15
N GLY A 61 0.73 -23.43 5.80
CA GLY A 61 -0.27 -24.40 5.36
C GLY A 61 0.29 -25.61 4.60
N GLU A 62 -0.60 -26.49 4.10
CA GLU A 62 -0.24 -27.78 3.48
C GLU A 62 0.42 -27.66 2.10
N LYS A 63 0.26 -26.54 1.40
CA LYS A 63 0.85 -26.28 0.08
C LYS A 63 1.77 -25.07 0.17
N GLU A 64 3.04 -25.34 0.37
CA GLU A 64 4.07 -24.31 0.37
C GLU A 64 4.42 -23.89 -1.06
N PHE A 65 4.38 -22.57 -1.31
CA PHE A 65 4.87 -21.98 -2.55
C PHE A 65 6.35 -21.65 -2.38
N TYR A 66 7.22 -22.56 -2.82
CA TYR A 66 8.66 -22.40 -2.62
C TYR A 66 9.32 -21.78 -3.86
N LEU A 67 9.54 -20.48 -3.84
CA LEU A 67 10.03 -19.71 -4.99
C LEU A 67 11.42 -20.17 -5.48
N LEU A 68 12.30 -20.60 -4.58
CA LEU A 68 13.66 -21.02 -4.95
C LEU A 68 13.73 -22.23 -5.92
N GLN A 69 12.62 -22.92 -6.17
CA GLN A 69 12.54 -23.96 -7.18
C GLN A 69 12.53 -23.40 -8.61
N TYR A 70 12.28 -22.11 -8.77
CA TYR A 70 12.06 -21.46 -10.07
C TYR A 70 13.15 -20.42 -10.34
N LYS A 71 13.62 -20.39 -11.59
CA LYS A 71 14.74 -19.55 -12.00
C LYS A 71 14.31 -18.22 -12.65
N THR A 72 13.02 -18.04 -12.96
CA THR A 72 12.55 -16.88 -13.70
C THR A 72 11.57 -16.03 -12.88
N ALA A 73 11.64 -14.74 -13.09
CA ALA A 73 10.76 -13.76 -12.46
C ALA A 73 9.29 -13.99 -12.82
N GLU A 74 8.99 -14.47 -14.02
CA GLU A 74 7.64 -14.76 -14.49
C GLU A 74 6.99 -15.89 -13.66
N LEU A 75 7.72 -16.96 -13.40
CA LEU A 75 7.24 -18.05 -12.54
C LEU A 75 7.06 -17.58 -11.10
N TRP A 76 7.97 -16.77 -10.59
CA TRP A 76 7.80 -16.16 -9.26
C TRP A 76 6.51 -15.32 -9.21
N LYS A 77 6.27 -14.45 -10.19
CA LYS A 77 5.05 -13.63 -10.26
C LYS A 77 3.78 -14.49 -10.33
N GLU A 78 3.81 -15.59 -11.06
CA GLU A 78 2.66 -16.51 -11.12
C GLU A 78 2.33 -17.11 -9.74
N TYR A 79 3.33 -17.60 -9.01
CA TYR A 79 3.13 -18.16 -7.66
C TYR A 79 2.74 -17.10 -6.64
N ILE A 80 3.34 -15.91 -6.71
CA ILE A 80 2.98 -14.77 -5.86
C ILE A 80 1.53 -14.35 -6.13
N LEU A 81 1.08 -14.30 -7.38
CA LEU A 81 -0.30 -13.97 -7.74
C LEU A 81 -1.30 -14.98 -7.18
N LYS A 82 -0.98 -16.28 -7.26
CA LYS A 82 -1.79 -17.34 -6.65
C LYS A 82 -1.90 -17.14 -5.13
N ALA A 83 -0.78 -16.90 -4.44
CA ALA A 83 -0.78 -16.65 -3.00
C ALA A 83 -1.52 -15.34 -2.64
N ALA A 84 -1.35 -14.29 -3.43
CA ALA A 84 -2.04 -13.01 -3.23
C ALA A 84 -3.57 -13.15 -3.31
N ASN A 85 -4.08 -14.04 -4.15
CA ASN A 85 -5.50 -14.27 -4.35
C ASN A 85 -6.06 -15.48 -3.57
N ASP A 86 -5.22 -16.24 -2.86
CA ASP A 86 -5.66 -17.31 -1.97
C ASP A 86 -6.27 -16.74 -0.69
N PRO A 87 -7.57 -16.96 -0.40
CA PRO A 87 -8.24 -16.40 0.77
C PRO A 87 -7.71 -16.93 2.11
N SER A 88 -7.04 -18.09 2.11
CA SER A 88 -6.44 -18.68 3.31
C SER A 88 -5.11 -18.04 3.70
N LYS A 89 -4.48 -17.28 2.81
CA LYS A 89 -3.20 -16.59 3.02
C LYS A 89 -3.40 -15.17 3.55
N ARG A 90 -2.39 -14.67 4.26
CA ARG A 90 -2.34 -13.31 4.81
C ARG A 90 -1.43 -12.41 3.98
N PHE A 91 -1.45 -11.12 4.26
CA PHE A 91 -0.45 -10.18 3.75
C PHE A 91 0.51 -9.76 4.87
N GLY A 92 1.81 -9.82 4.58
CA GLY A 92 2.88 -9.43 5.49
C GLY A 92 3.43 -8.02 5.21
N PHE A 93 3.66 -7.27 6.28
CA PHE A 93 4.26 -5.94 6.24
C PHE A 93 5.31 -5.79 7.33
N PHE A 94 6.37 -5.04 7.02
CA PHE A 94 7.38 -4.69 8.01
C PHE A 94 7.06 -3.33 8.64
N THR A 95 7.26 -3.22 9.95
CA THR A 95 7.22 -1.91 10.63
C THR A 95 8.52 -1.16 10.39
N SER A 96 8.48 0.17 10.51
CA SER A 96 9.69 1.01 10.40
C SER A 96 10.66 0.87 11.58
N GLY A 97 10.33 0.05 12.58
CA GLY A 97 11.21 -0.34 13.68
C GLY A 97 11.84 0.82 14.46
N SER A 98 11.14 1.40 15.43
CA SER A 98 11.73 2.39 16.37
C SER A 98 12.87 1.81 17.24
N SER A 99 12.99 0.47 17.30
CA SER A 99 14.00 -0.28 18.06
C SER A 99 15.13 -0.87 17.18
N GLY A 100 15.24 -0.46 15.92
CA GLY A 100 16.33 -0.83 15.01
C GLY A 100 16.09 -2.10 14.16
N LYS A 101 15.21 -3.02 14.57
CA LYS A 101 14.83 -4.18 13.75
C LYS A 101 13.37 -4.07 13.32
N PRO A 102 13.05 -4.16 12.01
CA PRO A 102 11.68 -4.21 11.54
C PRO A 102 10.94 -5.41 12.17
N LYS A 103 9.69 -5.19 12.60
CA LYS A 103 8.83 -6.30 13.04
C LYS A 103 7.98 -6.76 11.88
N GLU A 104 7.80 -8.06 11.79
CA GLU A 104 6.92 -8.73 10.84
C GLU A 104 5.47 -8.73 11.34
N ILE A 105 4.57 -8.16 10.57
CA ILE A 105 3.14 -8.09 10.88
C ILE A 105 2.36 -8.76 9.76
N LEU A 106 1.58 -9.78 10.11
CA LEU A 106 0.68 -10.47 9.18
C LEU A 106 -0.75 -9.98 9.38
N HIS A 107 -1.40 -9.61 8.29
CA HIS A 107 -2.79 -9.17 8.27
C HIS A 107 -3.69 -10.16 7.53
N ASP A 108 -4.79 -10.52 8.15
CA ASP A 108 -5.86 -11.23 7.48
C ASP A 108 -6.43 -10.36 6.34
N LYS A 109 -6.57 -10.94 5.16
CA LYS A 109 -7.01 -10.23 3.96
C LYS A 109 -8.36 -9.56 4.13
N HIS A 110 -9.29 -10.19 4.86
CA HIS A 110 -10.62 -9.62 5.10
C HIS A 110 -10.58 -8.28 5.84
N LEU A 111 -9.62 -8.08 6.76
CA LEU A 111 -9.47 -6.81 7.48
C LEU A 111 -8.98 -5.68 6.57
N LEU A 112 -8.09 -6.00 5.64
CA LEU A 112 -7.60 -5.03 4.66
C LEU A 112 -8.68 -4.71 3.61
N ILE A 113 -9.46 -5.70 3.21
CA ILE A 113 -10.62 -5.54 2.33
C ILE A 113 -11.69 -4.67 3.00
N GLN A 114 -11.98 -4.89 4.29
CA GLN A 114 -12.91 -4.05 5.06
C GLN A 114 -12.48 -2.56 5.05
N GLU A 115 -11.19 -2.31 5.24
CA GLU A 115 -10.64 -0.95 5.20
C GLU A 115 -10.73 -0.35 3.79
N ARG A 116 -10.36 -1.11 2.76
CA ARG A 116 -10.51 -0.70 1.35
C ARG A 116 -11.95 -0.29 1.02
N ASP A 117 -12.91 -1.14 1.39
CA ASP A 117 -14.32 -0.93 1.07
C ASP A 117 -14.87 0.31 1.78
N PHE A 118 -14.47 0.54 3.04
CA PHE A 118 -14.78 1.79 3.72
C PHE A 118 -14.27 3.02 2.95
N TRP A 119 -13.00 3.00 2.50
CA TRP A 119 -12.42 4.14 1.79
C TRP A 119 -13.03 4.37 0.40
N ILE A 120 -13.42 3.31 -0.30
CA ILE A 120 -14.19 3.42 -1.56
C ILE A 120 -15.51 4.14 -1.31
N ASP A 121 -16.23 3.69 -0.28
CA ASP A 121 -17.53 4.28 0.06
C ASP A 121 -17.41 5.71 0.60
N PHE A 122 -16.39 5.99 1.37
CA PHE A 122 -16.15 7.32 1.93
C PHE A 122 -15.76 8.33 0.86
N THR A 123 -14.80 7.98 0.00
CA THR A 123 -14.26 8.91 -0.99
C THR A 123 -15.12 9.01 -2.24
N LYS A 124 -15.83 7.94 -2.61
CA LYS A 124 -16.51 7.82 -3.91
C LYS A 124 -15.59 8.11 -5.10
N ALA A 125 -14.31 7.82 -4.92
CA ALA A 125 -13.30 8.02 -5.95
C ALA A 125 -13.49 7.07 -7.14
N LYS A 126 -13.03 7.48 -8.31
CA LYS A 126 -13.00 6.65 -9.52
C LYS A 126 -11.57 6.23 -9.90
N GLY A 127 -10.57 6.87 -9.33
CA GLY A 127 -9.18 6.55 -9.52
C GLY A 127 -8.33 6.92 -8.31
N VAL A 128 -7.07 6.49 -8.32
CA VAL A 128 -6.06 6.81 -7.32
C VAL A 128 -4.74 7.20 -7.97
N VAL A 129 -4.10 8.24 -7.41
CA VAL A 129 -2.70 8.56 -7.68
C VAL A 129 -1.92 8.34 -6.39
N CYS A 130 -1.05 7.34 -6.38
CA CYS A 130 -0.29 6.92 -5.22
C CYS A 130 1.14 7.48 -5.28
N LEU A 131 1.50 8.30 -4.29
CA LEU A 131 2.82 8.95 -4.16
C LEU A 131 3.70 8.28 -3.10
N VAL A 132 3.25 7.14 -2.58
CA VAL A 132 3.93 6.42 -1.50
C VAL A 132 4.28 5.00 -1.95
N PRO A 133 5.37 4.41 -1.40
CA PRO A 133 5.75 3.05 -1.75
C PRO A 133 4.65 2.05 -1.39
N VAL A 134 4.32 1.17 -2.33
CA VAL A 134 3.23 0.19 -2.17
C VAL A 134 3.62 -1.02 -1.32
N ARG A 135 4.89 -1.23 -1.04
CA ARG A 135 5.39 -2.25 -0.11
C ARG A 135 5.06 -1.97 1.36
N HIS A 136 4.68 -0.71 1.70
CA HIS A 136 4.17 -0.35 3.02
C HIS A 136 2.65 -0.49 3.05
N ILE A 137 2.09 -0.89 4.22
CA ILE A 137 0.64 -1.14 4.36
C ILE A 137 -0.22 0.02 3.87
N TYR A 138 0.17 1.26 4.14
CA TYR A 138 -0.56 2.44 3.70
C TYR A 138 -0.63 2.54 2.16
N GLY A 139 0.51 2.43 1.47
CA GLY A 139 0.55 2.41 0.01
C GLY A 139 -0.11 1.18 -0.58
N PHE A 140 -0.02 0.03 0.09
CA PHE A 140 -0.67 -1.21 -0.33
C PHE A 140 -2.20 -1.07 -0.32
N ILE A 141 -2.78 -0.61 0.78
CA ILE A 141 -4.24 -0.45 0.89
C ILE A 141 -4.75 0.59 -0.11
N TRP A 142 -4.15 1.77 -0.13
CA TRP A 142 -4.62 2.87 -0.96
C TRP A 142 -4.24 2.74 -2.44
N GLY A 143 -3.01 2.36 -2.75
CA GLY A 143 -2.53 2.25 -4.13
C GLY A 143 -2.99 0.98 -4.81
N LEU A 144 -2.82 -0.17 -4.17
CA LEU A 144 -3.08 -1.46 -4.79
C LEU A 144 -4.50 -1.97 -4.53
N LEU A 145 -4.89 -2.16 -3.25
CA LEU A 145 -6.19 -2.75 -2.95
C LEU A 145 -7.36 -1.83 -3.36
N LEU A 146 -7.27 -0.54 -3.07
CA LEU A 146 -8.27 0.41 -3.52
C LEU A 146 -8.21 0.58 -5.04
N GLY A 147 -7.01 0.70 -5.59
CA GLY A 147 -6.78 0.77 -7.02
C GLY A 147 -7.34 -0.43 -7.80
N SER A 148 -7.35 -1.64 -7.23
CA SER A 148 -7.92 -2.84 -7.88
C SER A 148 -9.44 -2.76 -8.09
N ARG A 149 -10.13 -1.90 -7.36
CA ARG A 149 -11.58 -1.68 -7.44
C ARG A 149 -11.94 -0.42 -8.21
N LEU A 150 -10.97 0.44 -8.50
CA LEU A 150 -11.17 1.69 -9.23
C LEU A 150 -10.78 1.53 -10.70
N LYS A 151 -11.27 2.45 -11.56
CA LYS A 151 -10.99 2.42 -13.00
C LYS A 151 -9.51 2.66 -13.32
N GLN A 152 -8.83 3.46 -12.50
CA GLN A 152 -7.46 3.88 -12.72
C GLN A 152 -6.66 3.87 -11.42
N ALA A 153 -5.42 3.39 -11.51
CA ALA A 153 -4.42 3.52 -10.47
C ALA A 153 -3.09 3.97 -11.12
N LYS A 154 -2.54 5.06 -10.62
CA LYS A 154 -1.28 5.65 -11.11
C LYS A 154 -0.31 5.72 -9.94
N PHE A 155 0.96 5.49 -10.22
CA PHE A 155 2.00 5.45 -9.20
C PHE A 155 3.11 6.41 -9.61
N LEU A 156 3.47 7.33 -8.72
CA LEU A 156 4.52 8.31 -8.94
C LEU A 156 5.59 8.19 -7.86
N GLY A 157 6.83 7.95 -8.29
CA GLY A 157 7.98 7.96 -7.40
C GLY A 157 8.34 9.38 -6.92
N PRO A 158 9.27 9.51 -5.94
CA PRO A 158 9.65 10.82 -5.38
C PRO A 158 10.11 11.84 -6.43
N ASN A 159 10.81 11.40 -7.47
CA ASN A 159 11.26 12.28 -8.55
C ASN A 159 10.14 12.73 -9.50
N GLU A 160 8.95 12.16 -9.38
CA GLU A 160 7.80 12.40 -10.24
C GLU A 160 6.63 13.09 -9.54
N TRP A 161 6.72 13.41 -8.25
CA TRP A 161 5.62 14.04 -7.51
C TRP A 161 5.18 15.38 -8.12
N HIS A 162 6.07 16.09 -8.80
CA HIS A 162 5.73 17.32 -9.53
C HIS A 162 4.75 17.08 -10.69
N LYS A 163 4.66 15.86 -11.22
CA LYS A 163 3.75 15.47 -12.31
C LYS A 163 2.32 15.19 -11.84
N VAL A 164 2.02 15.31 -10.54
CA VAL A 164 0.68 14.98 -10.01
C VAL A 164 -0.42 15.79 -10.71
N SER A 165 -0.15 17.06 -11.05
CA SER A 165 -1.07 17.93 -11.78
C SER A 165 -1.39 17.43 -13.20
N ASP A 166 -0.45 16.74 -13.82
CA ASP A 166 -0.57 16.29 -15.21
C ASP A 166 -1.34 14.98 -15.33
N VAL A 167 -1.36 14.20 -14.25
CA VAL A 167 -1.93 12.84 -14.26
C VAL A 167 -3.23 12.71 -13.45
N ALA A 168 -3.48 13.59 -12.47
CA ALA A 168 -4.64 13.53 -11.62
C ALA A 168 -5.92 14.03 -12.30
N SER A 169 -7.06 13.53 -11.87
CA SER A 169 -8.40 13.97 -12.27
C SER A 169 -9.26 14.35 -11.06
N GLU A 170 -10.38 15.08 -11.31
CA GLU A 170 -11.32 15.50 -10.26
C GLU A 170 -11.97 14.35 -9.49
N ASN A 171 -11.90 13.14 -10.05
CA ASN A 171 -12.46 11.94 -9.41
C ASN A 171 -11.41 11.07 -8.72
N ASP A 172 -10.15 11.48 -8.73
CA ASP A 172 -9.06 10.72 -8.13
C ASP A 172 -8.84 11.10 -6.66
N VAL A 173 -8.50 10.11 -5.84
CA VAL A 173 -7.83 10.35 -4.56
C VAL A 173 -6.33 10.41 -4.79
N ILE A 174 -5.68 11.38 -4.17
CA ILE A 174 -4.23 11.52 -4.22
C ILE A 174 -3.68 11.10 -2.86
N VAL A 175 -2.83 10.09 -2.85
CA VAL A 175 -2.32 9.46 -1.63
C VAL A 175 -0.86 9.81 -1.44
N GLY A 176 -0.56 10.55 -0.38
CA GLY A 176 0.79 11.02 -0.10
C GLY A 176 1.11 11.00 1.39
N HIS A 177 2.24 11.57 1.73
CA HIS A 177 2.70 11.79 3.09
C HIS A 177 3.23 13.24 3.23
N PRO A 178 3.45 13.76 4.45
CA PRO A 178 3.78 15.17 4.64
C PRO A 178 4.93 15.69 3.77
N VAL A 179 5.97 14.88 3.52
CA VAL A 179 7.10 15.30 2.66
C VAL A 179 6.67 15.43 1.19
N ALA A 180 5.84 14.51 0.67
CA ALA A 180 5.31 14.64 -0.68
C ALA A 180 4.45 15.90 -0.82
N TRP A 181 3.59 16.17 0.16
CA TRP A 181 2.74 17.36 0.18
C TRP A 181 3.53 18.69 0.26
N GLN A 182 4.70 18.69 0.90
CA GLN A 182 5.58 19.88 0.91
C GLN A 182 6.13 20.21 -0.47
N GLN A 183 6.41 19.20 -1.29
CA GLN A 183 7.02 19.36 -2.61
C GLN A 183 6.00 19.70 -3.71
N ILE A 184 4.72 19.39 -3.50
CA ILE A 184 3.67 19.72 -4.46
C ILE A 184 3.31 21.20 -4.32
N SER A 185 3.69 21.97 -5.33
CA SER A 185 3.53 23.44 -5.32
C SER A 185 2.31 23.92 -6.10
N ALA A 186 1.91 23.22 -7.17
CA ALA A 186 0.79 23.59 -8.02
C ALA A 186 -0.55 23.02 -7.49
N PRO A 187 -1.69 23.70 -7.76
CA PRO A 187 -3.01 23.09 -7.62
C PRO A 187 -3.15 21.92 -8.59
N PHE A 188 -3.93 20.92 -8.22
CA PHE A 188 -4.23 19.77 -9.08
C PHE A 188 -5.70 19.35 -8.89
N PRO A 189 -6.34 18.81 -9.95
CA PRO A 189 -7.68 18.27 -9.81
C PRO A 189 -7.63 17.02 -8.90
N HIS A 190 -8.60 16.91 -8.00
CA HIS A 190 -8.68 15.78 -7.08
C HIS A 190 -10.04 15.71 -6.39
N ARG A 191 -10.40 14.53 -5.93
CA ARG A 191 -11.54 14.35 -5.05
C ARG A 191 -11.16 14.56 -3.58
N PHE A 192 -10.08 13.89 -3.16
CA PHE A 192 -9.47 14.05 -1.84
C PHE A 192 -7.96 13.87 -1.90
N ALA A 193 -7.25 14.64 -1.08
CA ALA A 193 -5.85 14.40 -0.74
C ALA A 193 -5.78 13.61 0.57
N ILE A 194 -5.06 12.50 0.58
CA ILE A 194 -4.93 11.61 1.73
C ILE A 194 -3.51 11.68 2.26
N SER A 195 -3.34 12.01 3.54
CA SER A 195 -2.04 12.04 4.22
C SER A 195 -2.01 11.02 5.35
N SER A 196 -0.89 10.33 5.52
CA SER A 196 -0.63 9.44 6.64
C SER A 196 0.89 9.29 6.86
N THR A 197 1.31 8.33 7.66
CA THR A 197 2.68 7.93 8.01
C THR A 197 3.40 8.86 8.98
N ALA A 198 3.04 10.13 9.03
CA ALA A 198 3.55 11.10 9.99
C ALA A 198 2.51 12.21 10.21
N PRO A 199 2.57 12.93 11.33
CA PRO A 199 1.71 14.08 11.57
C PRO A 199 1.90 15.15 10.49
N ILE A 200 0.82 15.60 9.88
CA ILE A 200 0.82 16.77 9.01
C ILE A 200 0.61 18.03 9.86
N ASN A 201 1.49 19.00 9.74
CA ASN A 201 1.37 20.22 10.56
C ASN A 201 0.32 21.19 9.98
N ARG A 202 -0.24 22.03 10.86
CA ARG A 202 -1.29 22.98 10.51
C ARG A 202 -0.87 23.95 9.40
N LYS A 203 0.37 24.45 9.42
CA LYS A 203 0.88 25.36 8.39
C LYS A 203 0.85 24.73 6.99
N LEU A 204 1.18 23.44 6.90
CA LEU A 204 1.14 22.71 5.63
C LEU A 204 -0.31 22.49 5.15
N THR A 205 -1.23 22.11 6.05
CA THR A 205 -2.64 21.95 5.67
C THR A 205 -3.28 23.26 5.27
N GLU A 206 -2.97 24.37 5.93
CA GLU A 206 -3.42 25.72 5.56
C GLU A 206 -2.88 26.12 4.17
N LYS A 207 -1.60 25.85 3.89
CA LYS A 207 -1.00 26.07 2.56
C LYS A 207 -1.69 25.25 1.47
N LEU A 208 -2.03 23.99 1.73
CA LEU A 208 -2.73 23.13 0.76
C LEU A 208 -4.18 23.60 0.56
N ARG A 209 -4.87 23.95 1.63
CA ARG A 209 -6.24 24.47 1.57
C ARG A 209 -6.34 25.81 0.83
N SER A 210 -5.37 26.71 1.00
CA SER A 210 -5.33 27.97 0.22
C SER A 210 -5.20 27.76 -1.29
N LYS A 211 -4.81 26.54 -1.72
CA LYS A 211 -4.79 26.08 -3.12
C LYS A 211 -6.02 25.23 -3.49
N ASN A 212 -7.10 25.32 -2.69
CA ASN A 212 -8.31 24.51 -2.84
C ASN A 212 -8.10 22.99 -2.74
N ILE A 213 -7.01 22.53 -2.13
CA ILE A 213 -6.76 21.11 -1.91
C ILE A 213 -7.48 20.69 -0.63
N LYS A 214 -8.54 19.87 -0.78
CA LYS A 214 -9.28 19.26 0.32
C LYS A 214 -8.63 17.94 0.68
N GLY A 215 -8.43 17.68 1.97
CA GLY A 215 -7.77 16.45 2.37
C GLY A 215 -8.11 15.98 3.76
N ILE A 216 -7.67 14.75 4.02
CA ILE A 216 -7.78 14.11 5.33
C ILE A 216 -6.41 13.59 5.76
N ASN A 217 -6.21 13.55 7.06
CA ASN A 217 -5.12 12.84 7.71
C ASN A 217 -5.64 11.51 8.24
N VAL A 218 -4.98 10.41 7.89
CA VAL A 218 -5.33 9.06 8.35
C VAL A 218 -4.34 8.65 9.43
N TYR A 219 -4.87 8.29 10.60
CA TYR A 219 -4.11 7.78 11.73
C TYR A 219 -4.21 6.27 11.80
N GLY A 220 -3.07 5.62 11.93
CA GLY A 220 -2.95 4.16 12.03
C GLY A 220 -1.50 3.74 12.12
N SER A 221 -1.27 2.44 12.12
CA SER A 221 0.07 1.84 12.13
C SER A 221 0.11 0.61 11.25
N THR A 222 1.32 0.03 11.09
CA THR A 222 1.46 -1.24 10.37
C THR A 222 0.65 -2.35 11.06
N GLU A 223 0.57 -2.35 12.38
CA GLU A 223 -0.12 -3.38 13.17
C GLU A 223 -1.65 -3.30 13.08
N THR A 224 -2.19 -2.11 12.84
CA THR A 224 -3.64 -1.87 12.94
C THR A 224 -4.33 -1.61 11.62
N GLY A 225 -3.57 -1.14 10.60
CA GLY A 225 -4.16 -0.41 9.50
C GLY A 225 -4.68 0.95 9.99
N ALA A 226 -5.63 1.55 9.29
CA ALA A 226 -6.23 2.81 9.70
C ALA A 226 -7.18 2.63 10.91
N ILE A 227 -7.05 3.53 11.89
CA ILE A 227 -7.88 3.59 13.10
C ILE A 227 -8.86 4.75 13.02
N ALA A 228 -8.38 5.92 12.60
CA ALA A 228 -9.15 7.15 12.60
C ALA A 228 -8.71 8.07 11.46
N TYR A 229 -9.54 9.04 11.14
CA TYR A 229 -9.22 10.08 10.17
C TYR A 229 -9.65 11.46 10.67
N GLN A 230 -9.00 12.50 10.15
CA GLN A 230 -9.28 13.88 10.46
C GLN A 230 -9.29 14.68 9.15
N ALA A 231 -10.38 15.39 8.86
CA ALA A 231 -10.37 16.37 7.78
C ALA A 231 -9.44 17.55 8.18
N TRP A 232 -8.72 18.12 7.21
CA TRP A 232 -7.72 19.16 7.49
C TRP A 232 -8.30 20.45 8.05
N GLU A 233 -9.61 20.66 7.94
CA GLU A 233 -10.35 21.73 8.55
C GLU A 233 -10.80 21.44 9.99
N ASN A 234 -10.75 20.19 10.44
CA ASN A 234 -11.23 19.78 11.75
C ASN A 234 -10.09 19.66 12.77
N GLU A 235 -10.42 19.81 14.06
CA GLU A 235 -9.46 19.69 15.16
C GLU A 235 -9.35 18.24 15.69
N HIS A 236 -10.37 17.41 15.47
CA HIS A 236 -10.47 16.09 16.07
C HIS A 236 -10.47 14.96 15.06
N PHE A 237 -9.85 13.84 15.44
CA PHE A 237 -9.94 12.59 14.71
C PHE A 237 -11.28 11.93 14.95
N LYS A 238 -11.85 11.38 13.87
CA LYS A 238 -13.05 10.54 13.90
C LYS A 238 -12.62 9.08 13.75
N LEU A 239 -13.08 8.24 14.69
CA LEU A 239 -12.82 6.80 14.67
C LEU A 239 -13.50 6.17 13.43
N LEU A 240 -12.83 5.22 12.79
CA LEU A 240 -13.42 4.44 11.71
C LEU A 240 -14.51 3.49 12.27
N PRO A 241 -15.60 3.25 11.53
CA PRO A 241 -16.81 2.60 12.07
C PRO A 241 -16.61 1.15 12.52
N TYR A 242 -15.54 0.50 12.08
CA TYR A 242 -15.19 -0.86 12.50
C TYR A 242 -14.26 -0.91 13.73
N TRP A 243 -13.93 0.24 14.31
CA TRP A 243 -13.23 0.32 15.59
C TRP A 243 -14.18 0.71 16.71
N GLN A 244 -14.09 0.02 17.84
CA GLN A 244 -14.87 0.28 19.03
C GLN A 244 -13.96 0.59 20.20
N LYS A 245 -14.30 1.65 20.95
CA LYS A 245 -13.59 2.04 22.16
C LYS A 245 -14.19 1.30 23.36
N GLN A 246 -13.34 0.58 24.09
CA GLN A 246 -13.69 -0.06 25.37
C GLN A 246 -12.71 0.41 26.45
N GLY A 247 -13.11 1.42 27.24
CA GLY A 247 -12.22 2.09 28.16
C GLY A 247 -11.04 2.75 27.45
N ILE A 248 -9.82 2.30 27.77
CA ILE A 248 -8.57 2.77 27.13
C ILE A 248 -8.15 1.90 25.92
N LYS A 249 -8.86 0.82 25.62
CA LYS A 249 -8.57 -0.12 24.53
C LYS A 249 -9.42 0.18 23.30
N LEU A 250 -8.86 -0.10 22.14
CA LEU A 250 -9.56 -0.10 20.86
C LEU A 250 -9.65 -1.54 20.35
N ASN A 251 -10.86 -1.98 20.03
CA ASN A 251 -11.13 -3.29 19.45
C ASN A 251 -11.66 -3.10 18.02
N ARG A 252 -11.16 -3.90 17.09
CA ARG A 252 -11.66 -3.93 15.72
C ARG A 252 -12.80 -4.95 15.62
N ALA A 253 -13.99 -4.48 15.29
CA ALA A 253 -15.13 -5.34 15.04
C ALA A 253 -14.91 -6.10 13.72
N GLN A 254 -15.00 -7.43 13.77
CA GLN A 254 -15.07 -8.24 12.55
C GLN A 254 -16.48 -8.07 11.97
N LYS A 255 -16.56 -7.60 10.73
CA LYS A 255 -17.79 -7.74 9.96
C LYS A 255 -17.94 -9.22 9.60
N ASN A 256 -18.99 -9.87 10.05
CA ASN A 256 -19.39 -11.17 9.50
C ASN A 256 -19.79 -10.95 8.04
N TYR A 257 -18.87 -11.19 7.13
CA TYR A 257 -19.22 -11.37 5.73
C TYR A 257 -19.68 -12.82 5.59
N SER A 258 -20.97 -13.03 5.36
CA SER A 258 -21.44 -14.26 4.74
C SER A 258 -20.81 -14.32 3.34
N ILE A 259 -20.02 -15.36 3.14
CA ILE A 259 -19.38 -15.75 1.88
C ILE A 259 -20.48 -16.17 0.90
#